data_c189b47f62e34b5a6be33cca47298bec
#
_entry.id   c189b47f62e34b5a6be33cca47298bec
#
_cell.length_a   1.000
_cell.length_b   1.000
_cell.length_c   1.000
_cell.angle_alpha   90.00
_cell.angle_beta   90.00
_cell.angle_gamma   90.00
#
_symmetry.space_group_name_H-M   'P 1'
#
loop_
_entity.id
_entity.type
_entity.pdbx_description
1 polymer ?
#
loop_
_entity_poly.entity_id
_entity_poly.type
_entity_poly.pdbx_seq_one_letter_code
_entity_poly.pdbx_strand_id
1 'polypeptide(L)'
;MIKCVILDDELLAISYLKLLCDQIEGIGVVKAFNNPKVFLQEIDDIDCDVCILDIEMPGMNGLQVAELVKDKKIIFTTAYKEYAAEAFDLDVVDYVRKPIKKERLQQAFEKAGKLLNEHQKNQFFEWNTNLGKTRIFVNDIIYIKTSEIDSRDKDLKLKNNSEIILKNLSFKNLFELLPQKNFVQINKKEMVNIQHIQVVSSSEIILDINSPEGNPLKLLVSDVFRNQVSEKLSK
;
A
#
# COMPACT_ATOMS: atom_id res chain seq x y z
N MET A 1 -1.23 -7.62 -4.49
CA MET A 1 -2.05 -8.42 -3.54
C MET A 1 -2.66 -7.47 -2.53
N ILE A 2 -3.99 -7.53 -2.31
CA ILE A 2 -4.70 -6.76 -1.28
C ILE A 2 -4.66 -7.56 0.01
N LYS A 3 -4.10 -6.99 1.06
CA LYS A 3 -4.03 -7.59 2.39
C LYS A 3 -5.29 -7.23 3.17
N CYS A 4 -6.01 -8.22 3.68
CA CYS A 4 -7.20 -7.94 4.47
C CYS A 4 -7.15 -8.56 5.87
N VAL A 5 -7.89 -7.93 6.78
CA VAL A 5 -8.16 -8.41 8.14
C VAL A 5 -9.65 -8.64 8.26
N ILE A 6 -10.05 -9.68 8.97
CA ILE A 6 -11.45 -10.05 9.22
C ILE A 6 -11.77 -9.85 10.69
N LEU A 7 -12.94 -9.25 10.97
CA LEU A 7 -13.50 -9.17 12.30
C LEU A 7 -14.97 -9.60 12.25
N ASP A 8 -15.31 -10.69 12.95
CA ASP A 8 -16.66 -11.25 13.08
C ASP A 8 -16.67 -12.07 14.37
N ASP A 9 -17.65 -11.92 15.23
CA ASP A 9 -17.71 -12.64 16.51
C ASP A 9 -17.99 -14.14 16.36
N GLU A 10 -18.50 -14.55 15.18
CA GLU A 10 -18.77 -15.94 14.84
C GLU A 10 -17.57 -16.62 14.17
N LEU A 11 -16.95 -17.60 14.84
CA LEU A 11 -15.79 -18.33 14.29
C LEU A 11 -16.10 -19.06 12.96
N LEU A 12 -17.35 -19.50 12.76
CA LEU A 12 -17.77 -20.13 11.50
C LEU A 12 -17.81 -19.12 10.36
N ALA A 13 -18.27 -17.90 10.61
CA ALA A 13 -18.28 -16.82 9.63
C ALA A 13 -16.84 -16.42 9.25
N ILE A 14 -15.95 -16.31 10.22
CA ILE A 14 -14.51 -16.09 9.96
C ILE A 14 -13.92 -17.18 9.06
N SER A 15 -14.19 -18.46 9.39
CA SER A 15 -13.65 -19.60 8.63
C SER A 15 -14.19 -19.59 7.19
N TYR A 16 -15.46 -19.27 7.02
CA TYR A 16 -16.10 -19.15 5.70
C TYR A 16 -15.54 -17.97 4.89
N LEU A 17 -15.38 -16.80 5.51
CA LEU A 17 -14.76 -15.64 4.85
C LEU A 17 -13.33 -15.91 4.41
N LYS A 18 -12.51 -16.57 5.24
CA LYS A 18 -11.16 -17.01 4.85
C LYS A 18 -11.20 -17.90 3.61
N LEU A 19 -12.06 -18.91 3.62
CA LEU A 19 -12.22 -19.82 2.47
C LEU A 19 -12.62 -19.05 1.18
N LEU A 20 -13.49 -18.06 1.27
CA LEU A 20 -13.87 -17.23 0.11
C LEU A 20 -12.70 -16.34 -0.35
N CYS A 21 -11.98 -15.71 0.56
CA CYS A 21 -10.82 -14.88 0.24
C CYS A 21 -9.72 -15.69 -0.45
N ASP A 22 -9.44 -16.91 0.01
CA ASP A 22 -8.43 -17.82 -0.59
C ASP A 22 -8.77 -18.22 -2.03
N GLN A 23 -10.06 -18.14 -2.41
CA GLN A 23 -10.51 -18.42 -3.77
C GLN A 23 -10.48 -17.19 -4.70
N ILE A 24 -10.18 -15.99 -4.19
CA ILE A 24 -10.12 -14.75 -4.96
C ILE A 24 -8.66 -14.40 -5.20
N GLU A 25 -8.26 -14.41 -6.48
CA GLU A 25 -6.89 -14.09 -6.85
C GLU A 25 -6.47 -12.68 -6.40
N GLY A 26 -5.29 -12.57 -5.85
CA GLY A 26 -4.75 -11.28 -5.42
C GLY A 26 -5.24 -10.80 -4.05
N ILE A 27 -6.00 -11.61 -3.30
CA ILE A 27 -6.43 -11.31 -1.93
C ILE A 27 -5.68 -12.19 -0.94
N GLY A 28 -5.28 -11.62 0.20
CA GLY A 28 -4.61 -12.35 1.28
C GLY A 28 -5.14 -11.95 2.64
N VAL A 29 -5.61 -12.93 3.45
CA VAL A 29 -6.04 -12.68 4.83
C VAL A 29 -4.82 -12.70 5.74
N VAL A 30 -4.47 -11.54 6.30
CA VAL A 30 -3.31 -11.38 7.20
C VAL A 30 -3.64 -11.89 8.60
N LYS A 31 -4.81 -11.50 9.12
CA LYS A 31 -5.26 -11.87 10.45
C LYS A 31 -6.78 -11.88 10.52
N ALA A 32 -7.34 -12.61 11.47
CA ALA A 32 -8.76 -12.57 11.77
C ALA A 32 -8.99 -12.50 13.29
N PHE A 33 -10.03 -11.79 13.67
CA PHE A 33 -10.40 -11.52 15.05
C PHE A 33 -11.86 -11.88 15.29
N ASN A 34 -12.16 -12.37 16.50
CA ASN A 34 -13.52 -12.59 16.96
C ASN A 34 -13.90 -11.67 18.14
N ASN A 35 -13.07 -10.67 18.40
CA ASN A 35 -13.31 -9.71 19.49
C ASN A 35 -12.92 -8.30 19.04
N PRO A 36 -13.87 -7.33 19.04
CA PRO A 36 -13.60 -5.96 18.59
C PRO A 36 -12.52 -5.25 19.42
N LYS A 37 -12.44 -5.51 20.73
CA LYS A 37 -11.43 -4.85 21.58
C LYS A 37 -10.03 -5.31 21.26
N VAL A 38 -9.83 -6.61 21.02
CA VAL A 38 -8.54 -7.17 20.63
C VAL A 38 -8.15 -6.66 19.22
N PHE A 39 -9.11 -6.60 18.31
CA PHE A 39 -8.91 -6.03 16.98
C PHE A 39 -8.40 -4.58 17.06
N LEU A 40 -9.06 -3.72 17.84
CA LEU A 40 -8.68 -2.30 17.97
C LEU A 40 -7.31 -2.11 18.64
N GLN A 41 -6.88 -3.03 19.50
CA GLN A 41 -5.56 -2.97 20.12
C GLN A 41 -4.41 -3.28 19.16
N GLU A 42 -4.69 -4.05 18.11
CA GLU A 42 -3.65 -4.59 17.24
C GLU A 42 -3.68 -4.06 15.81
N ILE A 43 -4.80 -3.46 15.36
CA ILE A 43 -5.00 -3.11 13.95
C ILE A 43 -4.00 -2.09 13.42
N ASP A 44 -3.54 -1.19 14.25
CA ASP A 44 -2.57 -0.15 13.86
C ASP A 44 -1.18 -0.73 13.55
N ASP A 45 -0.84 -1.85 14.19
CA ASP A 45 0.43 -2.57 13.98
C ASP A 45 0.35 -3.57 12.81
N ILE A 46 -0.84 -3.79 12.23
CA ILE A 46 -1.04 -4.75 11.15
C ILE A 46 -0.97 -4.04 9.79
N ASP A 47 -0.04 -4.51 8.94
CA ASP A 47 0.03 -4.09 7.53
C ASP A 47 -1.11 -4.72 6.72
N CYS A 48 -2.25 -4.02 6.66
CA CYS A 48 -3.41 -4.40 5.88
C CYS A 48 -3.99 -3.21 5.13
N ASP A 49 -4.62 -3.51 3.99
CA ASP A 49 -5.25 -2.51 3.10
C ASP A 49 -6.76 -2.39 3.36
N VAL A 50 -7.41 -3.51 3.74
CA VAL A 50 -8.86 -3.63 3.88
C VAL A 50 -9.24 -4.34 5.17
N CYS A 51 -10.26 -3.84 5.87
CA CYS A 51 -10.92 -4.53 6.98
C CYS A 51 -12.29 -5.02 6.54
N ILE A 52 -12.56 -6.32 6.71
CA ILE A 52 -13.89 -6.91 6.58
C ILE A 52 -14.48 -6.99 7.97
N LEU A 53 -15.53 -6.24 8.22
CA LEU A 53 -16.13 -6.11 9.55
C LEU A 53 -17.57 -6.60 9.54
N ASP A 54 -17.90 -7.53 10.44
CA ASP A 54 -19.32 -7.79 10.73
C ASP A 54 -19.91 -6.59 11.46
N ILE A 55 -21.16 -6.25 11.14
CA ILE A 55 -21.85 -5.15 11.81
C ILE A 55 -22.38 -5.57 13.18
N GLU A 56 -22.99 -6.75 13.25
CA GLU A 56 -23.64 -7.19 14.47
C GLU A 56 -22.73 -8.04 15.34
N MET A 57 -22.08 -7.40 16.28
CA MET A 57 -21.24 -8.05 17.28
C MET A 57 -21.62 -7.64 18.70
N PRO A 58 -21.52 -8.52 19.70
CA PRO A 58 -21.82 -8.21 21.09
C PRO A 58 -20.91 -7.11 21.65
N GLY A 59 -21.52 -6.15 22.33
CA GLY A 59 -20.82 -5.09 23.07
C GLY A 59 -20.38 -3.91 22.23
N MET A 60 -19.73 -4.11 21.09
CA MET A 60 -19.32 -3.07 20.14
C MET A 60 -19.63 -3.54 18.73
N ASN A 61 -20.48 -2.82 18.02
CA ASN A 61 -20.85 -3.17 16.66
C ASN A 61 -19.80 -2.70 15.62
N GLY A 62 -19.89 -3.24 14.41
CA GLY A 62 -18.93 -2.94 13.34
C GLY A 62 -18.91 -1.49 12.91
N LEU A 63 -20.02 -0.74 13.02
CA LEU A 63 -20.09 0.68 12.71
C LEU A 63 -19.23 1.49 13.68
N GLN A 64 -19.35 1.19 14.98
CA GLN A 64 -18.51 1.82 16.02
C GLN A 64 -17.02 1.49 15.84
N VAL A 65 -16.70 0.25 15.42
CA VAL A 65 -15.33 -0.14 15.09
C VAL A 65 -14.83 0.69 13.91
N ALA A 66 -15.63 0.84 12.86
CA ALA A 66 -15.27 1.57 11.65
C ALA A 66 -14.94 3.04 11.92
N GLU A 67 -15.66 3.70 12.83
CA GLU A 67 -15.39 5.09 13.25
C GLU A 67 -13.99 5.25 13.89
N LEU A 68 -13.48 4.19 14.52
CA LEU A 68 -12.19 4.20 15.20
C LEU A 68 -11.03 3.84 14.27
N VAL A 69 -11.29 3.22 13.12
CA VAL A 69 -10.29 2.72 12.16
C VAL A 69 -10.34 3.54 10.86
N LYS A 70 -10.15 4.87 10.96
CA LYS A 70 -10.39 5.83 9.87
C LYS A 70 -9.46 5.67 8.65
N ASP A 71 -8.26 5.13 8.83
CA ASP A 71 -7.24 5.06 7.76
C ASP A 71 -7.31 3.79 6.92
N LYS A 72 -8.22 2.86 7.25
CA LYS A 72 -8.37 1.59 6.55
C LYS A 72 -9.60 1.60 5.64
N LYS A 73 -9.52 0.88 4.53
CA LYS A 73 -10.69 0.65 3.67
C LYS A 73 -11.56 -0.43 4.30
N ILE A 74 -12.88 -0.16 4.40
CA ILE A 74 -13.81 -1.02 5.13
C ILE A 74 -14.79 -1.65 4.17
N ILE A 75 -15.00 -2.96 4.31
CA ILE A 75 -16.08 -3.73 3.71
C ILE A 75 -16.92 -4.29 4.86
N PHE A 76 -18.18 -3.88 4.96
CA PHE A 76 -19.09 -4.46 5.93
C PHE A 76 -19.68 -5.77 5.47
N THR A 77 -19.88 -6.69 6.43
CA THR A 77 -20.70 -7.90 6.26
C THR A 77 -21.82 -7.90 7.27
N THR A 78 -23.03 -8.34 6.91
CA THR A 78 -24.18 -8.37 7.82
C THR A 78 -25.34 -9.17 7.26
N ALA A 79 -26.22 -9.66 8.12
CA ALA A 79 -27.47 -10.28 7.75
C ALA A 79 -28.60 -9.26 7.42
N TYR A 80 -28.49 -8.02 7.89
CA TYR A 80 -29.54 -7.02 7.89
C TYR A 80 -29.36 -5.98 6.80
N LYS A 81 -30.46 -5.43 6.28
CA LYS A 81 -30.46 -4.39 5.23
C LYS A 81 -30.45 -2.96 5.81
N GLU A 82 -30.82 -2.81 7.05
CA GLU A 82 -31.14 -1.53 7.70
C GLU A 82 -29.91 -0.67 7.90
N TYR A 83 -28.75 -1.27 8.09
CA TYR A 83 -27.49 -0.56 8.30
C TYR A 83 -26.85 0.03 7.03
N ALA A 84 -27.50 -0.14 5.87
CA ALA A 84 -26.93 0.36 4.61
C ALA A 84 -26.85 1.90 4.56
N ALA A 85 -27.77 2.62 5.20
CA ALA A 85 -27.76 4.06 5.28
C ALA A 85 -26.62 4.56 6.19
N GLU A 86 -26.48 3.98 7.36
CA GLU A 86 -25.43 4.31 8.33
C GLU A 86 -24.02 3.97 7.79
N ALA A 87 -23.90 2.84 7.08
CA ALA A 87 -22.66 2.48 6.40
C ALA A 87 -22.27 3.47 5.30
N PHE A 88 -23.26 4.08 4.61
CA PHE A 88 -23.02 5.09 3.59
C PHE A 88 -22.40 6.36 4.19
N ASP A 89 -22.83 6.78 5.38
CA ASP A 89 -22.32 7.97 6.07
C ASP A 89 -20.86 7.81 6.53
N LEU A 90 -20.37 6.57 6.63
CA LEU A 90 -18.98 6.25 7.03
C LEU A 90 -17.99 6.14 5.86
N ASP A 91 -18.41 6.46 4.61
CA ASP A 91 -17.58 6.38 3.40
C ASP A 91 -16.87 5.02 3.24
N VAL A 92 -17.58 3.92 3.54
CA VAL A 92 -17.03 2.57 3.40
C VAL A 92 -16.98 2.12 1.94
N VAL A 93 -16.11 1.19 1.63
CA VAL A 93 -15.92 0.67 0.28
C VAL A 93 -17.17 -0.03 -0.23
N ASP A 94 -17.74 -0.90 0.59
CA ASP A 94 -18.88 -1.69 0.21
C ASP A 94 -19.57 -2.33 1.42
N TYR A 95 -20.77 -2.83 1.15
CA TYR A 95 -21.65 -3.50 2.08
C TYR A 95 -22.08 -4.84 1.48
N VAL A 96 -21.68 -5.95 2.11
CA VAL A 96 -21.90 -7.31 1.61
C VAL A 96 -22.86 -8.05 2.53
N ARG A 97 -23.98 -8.45 1.98
CA ARG A 97 -25.03 -9.12 2.74
C ARG A 97 -24.75 -10.61 2.91
N LYS A 98 -24.97 -11.13 4.13
CA LYS A 98 -24.97 -12.58 4.43
C LYS A 98 -26.26 -13.22 3.86
N PRO A 99 -26.25 -14.42 3.24
CA PRO A 99 -25.06 -15.26 3.04
C PRO A 99 -24.14 -14.70 1.96
N ILE A 100 -22.85 -14.63 2.29
CA ILE A 100 -21.85 -14.02 1.42
C ILE A 100 -21.55 -14.96 0.26
N LYS A 101 -21.66 -14.46 -0.97
CA LYS A 101 -21.26 -15.18 -2.18
C LYS A 101 -19.87 -14.71 -2.63
N LYS A 102 -19.07 -15.63 -3.17
CA LYS A 102 -17.72 -15.33 -3.67
C LYS A 102 -17.70 -14.14 -4.63
N GLU A 103 -18.62 -14.17 -5.63
CA GLU A 103 -18.69 -13.13 -6.68
C GLU A 103 -18.99 -11.75 -6.09
N ARG A 104 -19.84 -11.71 -5.03
CA ARG A 104 -20.20 -10.47 -4.37
C ARG A 104 -19.04 -9.92 -3.53
N LEU A 105 -18.29 -10.78 -2.83
CA LEU A 105 -17.10 -10.40 -2.10
C LEU A 105 -15.99 -9.95 -3.04
N GLN A 106 -15.80 -10.62 -4.18
CA GLN A 106 -14.87 -10.21 -5.22
C GLN A 106 -15.16 -8.80 -5.74
N GLN A 107 -16.43 -8.47 -6.04
CA GLN A 107 -16.82 -7.12 -6.45
C GLN A 107 -16.47 -6.06 -5.40
N ALA A 108 -16.64 -6.38 -4.11
CA ALA A 108 -16.25 -5.47 -3.03
C ALA A 108 -14.72 -5.23 -3.02
N PHE A 109 -13.93 -6.27 -3.20
CA PHE A 109 -12.47 -6.14 -3.32
C PHE A 109 -12.04 -5.38 -4.59
N GLU A 110 -12.73 -5.55 -5.70
CA GLU A 110 -12.46 -4.77 -6.92
C GLU A 110 -12.69 -3.27 -6.71
N LYS A 111 -13.74 -2.89 -5.97
CA LYS A 111 -13.97 -1.51 -5.55
C LYS A 111 -12.85 -1.01 -4.62
N ALA A 112 -12.48 -1.82 -3.61
CA ALA A 112 -11.38 -1.48 -2.73
C ALA A 112 -10.09 -1.25 -3.51
N GLY A 113 -9.76 -2.13 -4.44
CA GLY A 113 -8.57 -2.02 -5.29
C GLY A 113 -8.54 -0.73 -6.12
N LYS A 114 -9.68 -0.32 -6.69
CA LYS A 114 -9.79 0.97 -7.41
C LYS A 114 -9.49 2.14 -6.50
N LEU A 115 -10.11 2.21 -5.31
CA LEU A 115 -9.90 3.29 -4.35
C LEU A 115 -8.45 3.33 -3.82
N LEU A 116 -7.85 2.17 -3.54
CA LEU A 116 -6.45 2.07 -3.13
C LEU A 116 -5.51 2.57 -4.23
N ASN A 117 -5.77 2.21 -5.47
CA ASN A 117 -4.98 2.67 -6.63
C ASN A 117 -5.14 4.19 -6.87
N GLU A 118 -6.34 4.73 -6.72
CA GLU A 118 -6.58 6.18 -6.85
C GLU A 118 -5.89 6.96 -5.73
N HIS A 119 -5.95 6.46 -4.49
CA HIS A 119 -5.25 7.08 -3.39
C HIS A 119 -3.72 7.08 -3.61
N GLN A 120 -3.16 5.98 -4.09
CA GLN A 120 -1.74 5.91 -4.44
C GLN A 120 -1.38 6.84 -5.61
N LYS A 121 -2.20 6.95 -6.65
CA LYS A 121 -1.95 7.85 -7.79
C LYS A 121 -1.91 9.31 -7.39
N ASN A 122 -2.72 9.70 -6.39
CA ASN A 122 -2.83 11.08 -5.94
C ASN A 122 -1.86 11.45 -4.81
N GLN A 123 -1.08 10.49 -4.30
CA GLN A 123 -0.10 10.78 -3.26
C GLN A 123 1.03 11.64 -3.82
N PHE A 124 1.26 12.81 -3.24
CA PHE A 124 2.31 13.75 -3.63
C PHE A 124 2.95 14.40 -2.39
N PHE A 125 4.13 14.95 -2.59
CA PHE A 125 4.75 15.90 -1.68
C PHE A 125 5.22 17.14 -2.43
N GLU A 126 5.40 18.25 -1.72
CA GLU A 126 5.92 19.49 -2.30
C GLU A 126 7.34 19.75 -1.77
N TRP A 127 8.26 20.04 -2.67
CA TRP A 127 9.65 20.32 -2.30
C TRP A 127 10.26 21.39 -3.18
N ASN A 128 11.31 22.05 -2.65
CA ASN A 128 12.10 23.00 -3.44
C ASN A 128 13.01 22.24 -4.40
N THR A 129 12.91 22.55 -5.68
CA THR A 129 13.65 21.93 -6.75
C THR A 129 14.48 22.94 -7.54
N ASN A 130 15.22 22.47 -8.55
CA ASN A 130 15.84 23.35 -9.55
C ASN A 130 14.83 24.14 -10.37
N LEU A 131 13.53 23.78 -10.36
CA LEU A 131 12.44 24.45 -11.06
C LEU A 131 11.61 25.36 -10.12
N GLY A 132 11.98 25.49 -8.85
CA GLY A 132 11.21 26.15 -7.81
C GLY A 132 10.44 25.18 -6.93
N LYS A 133 9.43 25.65 -6.19
CA LYS A 133 8.57 24.78 -5.38
C LYS A 133 7.70 23.91 -6.28
N THR A 134 7.94 22.60 -6.26
CA THR A 134 7.35 21.66 -7.20
C THR A 134 6.53 20.60 -6.45
N ARG A 135 5.33 20.27 -6.96
CA ARG A 135 4.53 19.13 -6.52
C ARG A 135 5.00 17.90 -7.26
N ILE A 136 5.37 16.86 -6.50
CA ILE A 136 5.97 15.62 -7.00
C ILE A 136 5.05 14.48 -6.64
N PHE A 137 4.46 13.82 -7.64
CA PHE A 137 3.63 12.64 -7.44
C PHE A 137 4.51 11.43 -7.18
N VAL A 138 4.24 10.73 -6.09
CA VAL A 138 5.06 9.60 -5.62
C VAL A 138 5.13 8.48 -6.67
N ASN A 139 4.01 8.22 -7.33
CA ASN A 139 3.93 7.18 -8.36
C ASN A 139 4.67 7.50 -9.65
N ASP A 140 5.03 8.77 -9.86
CA ASP A 140 5.81 9.14 -11.04
C ASP A 140 7.31 8.94 -10.82
N ILE A 141 7.75 8.69 -9.59
CA ILE A 141 9.16 8.51 -9.27
C ILE A 141 9.58 7.08 -9.63
N ILE A 142 10.59 6.95 -10.49
CA ILE A 142 11.22 5.67 -10.84
C ILE A 142 12.37 5.37 -9.89
N TYR A 143 13.35 6.28 -9.82
CA TYR A 143 14.46 6.18 -8.87
C TYR A 143 14.98 7.55 -8.45
N ILE A 144 15.73 7.56 -7.36
CA ILE A 144 16.31 8.74 -6.75
C ILE A 144 17.79 8.46 -6.51
N LYS A 145 18.65 9.35 -6.95
CA LYS A 145 20.10 9.26 -6.67
C LYS A 145 20.61 10.54 -5.99
N THR A 146 21.72 10.43 -5.27
CA THR A 146 22.46 11.59 -4.81
C THR A 146 23.01 12.33 -5.99
N SER A 147 22.78 13.65 -6.05
CA SER A 147 23.28 14.47 -7.16
C SER A 147 24.81 14.50 -7.20
N GLU A 148 25.36 14.44 -8.39
CA GLU A 148 26.80 14.53 -8.61
C GLU A 148 27.33 15.97 -8.47
N ILE A 149 26.43 16.96 -8.62
CA ILE A 149 26.78 18.39 -8.51
C ILE A 149 26.87 18.82 -7.03
N ASP A 150 25.89 18.44 -6.22
CA ASP A 150 25.87 18.72 -4.78
C ASP A 150 25.30 17.50 -4.03
N SER A 151 26.10 16.92 -3.17
CA SER A 151 25.72 15.71 -2.42
C SER A 151 24.51 15.90 -1.47
N ARG A 152 24.17 17.14 -1.13
CA ARG A 152 22.98 17.49 -0.36
C ARG A 152 21.69 17.37 -1.19
N ASP A 153 21.81 17.49 -2.51
CA ASP A 153 20.69 17.40 -3.44
C ASP A 153 20.42 15.95 -3.87
N LYS A 154 19.21 15.70 -4.39
CA LYS A 154 18.82 14.40 -4.94
C LYS A 154 18.24 14.58 -6.33
N ASP A 155 18.76 13.81 -7.29
CA ASP A 155 18.23 13.75 -8.64
C ASP A 155 17.11 12.69 -8.68
N LEU A 156 15.90 13.11 -9.10
CA LEU A 156 14.74 12.24 -9.32
C LEU A 156 14.61 11.94 -10.80
N LYS A 157 14.45 10.67 -11.14
CA LYS A 157 14.01 10.22 -12.46
C LYS A 157 12.52 9.94 -12.42
N LEU A 158 11.75 10.57 -13.33
CA LEU A 158 10.30 10.44 -13.42
C LEU A 158 9.88 9.62 -14.65
N LYS A 159 8.67 9.05 -14.60
CA LYS A 159 8.07 8.22 -15.68
C LYS A 159 7.99 8.90 -17.04
N ASN A 160 7.82 10.20 -17.07
CA ASN A 160 7.81 11.00 -18.29
C ASN A 160 9.23 11.29 -18.85
N ASN A 161 10.23 10.57 -18.35
CA ASN A 161 11.65 10.75 -18.65
C ASN A 161 12.28 12.07 -18.17
N SER A 162 11.54 12.96 -17.51
CA SER A 162 12.14 14.16 -16.94
C SER A 162 13.00 13.84 -15.70
N GLU A 163 13.93 14.75 -15.42
CA GLU A 163 14.74 14.73 -14.20
C GLU A 163 14.53 16.03 -13.42
N ILE A 164 14.35 15.88 -12.12
CA ILE A 164 14.13 17.01 -11.19
C ILE A 164 15.16 16.89 -10.06
N ILE A 165 15.75 18.01 -9.67
CA ILE A 165 16.71 18.06 -8.56
C ILE A 165 16.01 18.56 -7.31
N LEU A 166 15.88 17.72 -6.29
CA LEU A 166 15.40 18.09 -4.97
C LEU A 166 16.53 18.75 -4.17
N LYS A 167 16.31 19.96 -3.72
CA LYS A 167 17.31 20.75 -3.01
C LYS A 167 17.37 20.41 -1.52
N ASN A 168 18.59 20.19 -1.00
CA ASN A 168 18.88 19.99 0.42
C ASN A 168 18.00 18.89 1.08
N LEU A 169 17.90 17.72 0.46
CA LEU A 169 17.09 16.62 0.94
C LEU A 169 17.94 15.36 1.21
N SER A 170 17.87 14.84 2.42
CA SER A 170 18.54 13.60 2.81
C SER A 170 17.69 12.37 2.49
N PHE A 171 18.30 11.18 2.33
CA PHE A 171 17.53 9.93 2.23
C PHE A 171 16.71 9.63 3.47
N LYS A 172 17.16 10.04 4.65
CA LYS A 172 16.36 9.90 5.88
C LYS A 172 15.04 10.65 5.77
N ASN A 173 15.07 11.91 5.36
CA ASN A 173 13.85 12.71 5.20
C ASN A 173 13.00 12.18 4.02
N LEU A 174 13.62 11.66 2.95
CA LEU A 174 12.89 11.01 1.86
C LEU A 174 12.09 9.81 2.33
N PHE A 175 12.61 8.99 3.25
CA PHE A 175 11.90 7.87 3.84
C PHE A 175 10.67 8.29 4.65
N GLU A 176 10.67 9.50 5.20
CA GLU A 176 9.50 10.07 5.92
C GLU A 176 8.44 10.60 4.94
N LEU A 177 8.86 11.05 3.75
CA LEU A 177 7.97 11.60 2.72
C LEU A 177 7.40 10.52 1.79
N LEU A 178 8.11 9.41 1.59
CA LEU A 178 7.76 8.37 0.63
C LEU A 178 7.13 7.16 1.34
N PRO A 179 6.13 6.51 0.73
CA PRO A 179 5.58 5.27 1.27
C PRO A 179 6.67 4.18 1.27
N GLN A 180 7.06 3.80 2.46
CA GLN A 180 8.14 2.83 2.66
C GLN A 180 7.91 1.51 1.92
N LYS A 181 6.64 1.11 1.73
CA LYS A 181 6.29 -0.10 0.98
C LYS A 181 6.69 -0.05 -0.50
N ASN A 182 6.79 1.14 -1.09
CA ASN A 182 7.03 1.32 -2.52
C ASN A 182 8.50 1.60 -2.87
N PHE A 183 9.32 1.96 -1.89
CA PHE A 183 10.71 2.35 -2.15
C PHE A 183 11.69 1.50 -1.37
N VAL A 184 12.82 1.20 -1.98
CA VAL A 184 13.95 0.49 -1.34
C VAL A 184 15.25 1.22 -1.64
N GLN A 185 16.05 1.44 -0.62
CA GLN A 185 17.42 1.94 -0.78
C GLN A 185 18.32 0.76 -1.17
N ILE A 186 19.10 0.92 -2.24
CA ILE A 186 19.95 -0.15 -2.81
C ILE A 186 21.42 0.06 -2.51
N ASN A 187 21.81 1.29 -2.21
CA ASN A 187 23.14 1.66 -1.71
C ASN A 187 23.08 3.04 -1.01
N LYS A 188 24.22 3.56 -0.55
CA LYS A 188 24.27 4.85 0.17
C LYS A 188 23.80 6.05 -0.66
N LYS A 189 23.77 5.93 -1.99
CA LYS A 189 23.51 7.03 -2.91
C LYS A 189 22.24 6.88 -3.73
N GLU A 190 21.57 5.71 -3.67
CA GLU A 190 20.46 5.39 -4.57
C GLU A 190 19.31 4.67 -3.87
N MET A 191 18.09 5.06 -4.25
CA MET A 191 16.82 4.50 -3.82
C MET A 191 15.93 4.29 -5.06
N VAL A 192 15.19 3.19 -5.09
CA VAL A 192 14.40 2.78 -6.25
C VAL A 192 12.95 2.53 -5.84
N ASN A 193 12.02 2.89 -6.70
CA ASN A 193 10.65 2.44 -6.60
C ASN A 193 10.56 0.98 -7.06
N ILE A 194 10.12 0.09 -6.18
CA ILE A 194 10.08 -1.35 -6.44
C ILE A 194 9.18 -1.73 -7.62
N GLN A 195 8.16 -0.93 -7.94
CA GLN A 195 7.27 -1.15 -9.09
C GLN A 195 7.98 -1.04 -10.45
N HIS A 196 9.17 -0.43 -10.48
CA HIS A 196 9.99 -0.24 -11.67
C HIS A 196 11.16 -1.22 -11.76
N ILE A 197 11.27 -2.17 -10.83
CA ILE A 197 12.27 -3.21 -10.85
C ILE A 197 11.77 -4.34 -11.76
N GLN A 198 12.49 -4.58 -12.86
CA GLN A 198 12.20 -5.64 -13.82
C GLN A 198 12.94 -6.94 -13.50
N VAL A 199 14.21 -6.82 -13.10
CA VAL A 199 15.05 -7.98 -12.75
C VAL A 199 15.86 -7.68 -11.49
N VAL A 200 16.03 -8.69 -10.65
CA VAL A 200 16.87 -8.62 -9.45
C VAL A 200 17.87 -9.75 -9.50
N SER A 201 19.13 -9.42 -9.31
CA SER A 201 20.21 -10.38 -9.10
C SER A 201 20.85 -10.15 -7.72
N SER A 202 21.85 -10.95 -7.38
CA SER A 202 22.57 -10.84 -6.10
C SER A 202 23.33 -9.52 -5.93
N SER A 203 23.67 -8.83 -7.01
CA SER A 203 24.50 -7.62 -6.99
C SER A 203 23.96 -6.43 -7.76
N GLU A 204 22.92 -6.63 -8.56
CA GLU A 204 22.34 -5.58 -9.40
C GLU A 204 20.83 -5.73 -9.55
N ILE A 205 20.17 -4.61 -9.86
CA ILE A 205 18.79 -4.55 -10.30
C ILE A 205 18.73 -3.92 -11.69
N ILE A 206 17.75 -4.36 -12.48
CA ILE A 206 17.44 -3.78 -13.80
C ILE A 206 16.08 -3.13 -13.69
N LEU A 207 15.99 -1.87 -14.13
CA LEU A 207 14.75 -1.12 -14.17
C LEU A 207 14.04 -1.26 -15.50
N ASP A 208 12.75 -0.97 -15.54
CA ASP A 208 11.88 -0.95 -16.73
C ASP A 208 12.08 0.30 -17.62
N ILE A 209 13.19 1.00 -17.44
CA ILE A 209 13.62 2.15 -18.25
C ILE A 209 15.01 1.92 -18.85
N ASN A 210 15.30 2.65 -19.92
CA ASN A 210 16.61 2.61 -20.56
C ASN A 210 17.53 3.72 -20.04
N SER A 211 18.83 3.44 -20.06
CA SER A 211 19.89 4.44 -19.92
C SER A 211 19.92 5.38 -21.15
N PRO A 212 20.62 6.51 -21.08
CA PRO A 212 20.80 7.40 -22.23
C PRO A 212 21.38 6.72 -23.47
N GLU A 213 22.10 5.61 -23.30
CA GLU A 213 22.70 4.79 -24.35
C GLU A 213 21.73 3.78 -24.99
N GLY A 214 20.47 3.72 -24.50
CA GLY A 214 19.42 2.85 -25.03
C GLY A 214 19.39 1.44 -24.44
N ASN A 215 20.30 1.10 -23.52
CA ASN A 215 20.30 -0.19 -22.81
C ASN A 215 19.44 -0.14 -21.54
N PRO A 216 18.90 -1.27 -21.05
CA PRO A 216 18.20 -1.33 -19.77
C PRO A 216 19.04 -0.73 -18.64
N LEU A 217 18.45 0.15 -17.83
CA LEU A 217 19.17 0.79 -16.73
C LEU A 217 19.47 -0.20 -15.62
N LYS A 218 20.76 -0.41 -15.38
CA LYS A 218 21.28 -1.29 -14.34
C LYS A 218 21.83 -0.48 -13.18
N LEU A 219 21.45 -0.83 -11.96
CA LEU A 219 21.91 -0.20 -10.73
C LEU A 219 22.52 -1.25 -9.79
N LEU A 220 23.62 -0.91 -9.14
CA LEU A 220 24.34 -1.82 -8.24
C LEU A 220 23.75 -1.81 -6.83
N VAL A 221 23.51 -3.00 -6.31
CA VAL A 221 23.09 -3.21 -4.91
C VAL A 221 24.32 -3.48 -4.06
N SER A 222 24.61 -2.61 -3.10
CA SER A 222 25.73 -2.84 -2.20
C SER A 222 25.38 -3.91 -1.15
N ASP A 223 26.41 -4.65 -0.67
CA ASP A 223 26.26 -5.81 0.21
C ASP A 223 25.40 -5.52 1.45
N VAL A 224 25.56 -4.35 2.04
CA VAL A 224 24.81 -3.92 3.24
C VAL A 224 23.29 -3.84 2.99
N PHE A 225 22.86 -3.60 1.74
CA PHE A 225 21.46 -3.38 1.38
C PHE A 225 20.81 -4.62 0.75
N ARG A 226 21.56 -5.71 0.48
CA ARG A 226 21.03 -6.92 -0.19
C ARG A 226 19.87 -7.55 0.56
N ASN A 227 20.00 -7.71 1.87
CA ASN A 227 18.94 -8.33 2.68
C ASN A 227 17.67 -7.49 2.64
N GLN A 228 17.77 -6.17 2.78
CA GLN A 228 16.64 -5.25 2.72
C GLN A 228 15.95 -5.31 1.34
N VAL A 229 16.70 -5.37 0.25
CA VAL A 229 16.15 -5.49 -1.12
C VAL A 229 15.42 -6.83 -1.27
N SER A 230 16.05 -7.94 -0.85
CA SER A 230 15.46 -9.27 -0.92
C SER A 230 14.17 -9.39 -0.13
N GLU A 231 14.15 -8.95 1.13
CA GLU A 231 12.95 -8.95 1.99
C GLU A 231 11.82 -8.12 1.41
N LYS A 232 12.15 -7.00 0.76
CA LYS A 232 11.16 -6.07 0.19
C LYS A 232 10.49 -6.64 -1.05
N LEU A 233 11.21 -7.44 -1.83
CA LEU A 233 10.74 -8.02 -3.09
C LEU A 233 10.12 -9.41 -2.91
N SER A 234 10.32 -10.05 -1.76
CA SER A 234 9.74 -11.37 -1.42
C SER A 234 8.32 -11.27 -0.82
N LYS A 235 7.83 -10.06 -0.58
CA LYS A 235 6.49 -9.75 -0.05
C LYS A 235 5.56 -9.28 -1.17
#